data_305fcafbd6579b834b27ff4a586dfa8f
#
_entry.id   305fcafbd6579b834b27ff4a586dfa8f
#
_cell.length_a   1.000
_cell.length_b   1.000
_cell.length_c   1.000
_cell.angle_alpha   90.00
_cell.angle_beta   90.00
_cell.angle_gamma   90.00
#
_symmetry.space_group_name_H-M   'P 1'
#
loop_
_entity.id
_entity.type
_entity.pdbx_description
1 polymer ?
#
loop_
_entity_poly.entity_id
_entity_poly.type
_entity_poly.pdbx_seq_one_letter_code
_entity_poly.pdbx_strand_id
1 'polypeptide(L)'
;MAPIVSLLIAAILIVSIRKLFNIDRWHGPPDSILAAHQTNNSLDVKKGFGSTLAAFISASGGASVGQYGPLVHFGATVATFLENFTSKRLPPGIFIGCGVAAAISAGFNAPIAGLVFAHEAILRHFSLRAGGAIAISSITASTVGTGVFNETLGLKIISNAPSLTEITPIVLICSPAFGLLAILFMFSIRLGTKTAKFTGLTPSFQIILAALICGSIGIFVPQILGLGTNEMNNIFADQYELLFLLIILLGKILMTSLCIGFGFFGGIFAPALYVGAAGGGFIAKVFLFFGVSVSLPALALAGTAAIGAVAIGAPIATTLIILEFTGSYEFAVAAMIAVQVSNFIAHRLYGDSLFDMALNDRGYRIGLGRQHIQMNDMPLENIISNNALTFQKETSIKEVSLKMIENKVTEAVIINNRNEYIGKITIYDILNTKIKNNNEIKSLLKNNHLVLNNNISLLKSIEEASNFVGEFIPVKNFKNDKYVGSINEADLFQAYLDLQNQVIFEEKDTNN
;
A
#
# COMPACT_ATOMS: atom_id res chain seq x y z
N MET A 1 -13.39 34.38 -3.31
CA MET A 1 -11.94 34.72 -3.45
C MET A 1 -11.09 34.00 -2.40
N ALA A 2 -11.47 33.97 -1.11
CA ALA A 2 -10.69 33.33 -0.04
C ALA A 2 -10.24 31.87 -0.33
N PRO A 3 -11.10 30.94 -0.83
CA PRO A 3 -10.67 29.57 -1.10
C PRO A 3 -9.57 29.43 -2.16
N ILE A 4 -9.61 30.26 -3.20
CA ILE A 4 -8.57 30.25 -4.25
C ILE A 4 -7.22 30.67 -3.65
N VAL A 5 -7.22 31.78 -2.90
CA VAL A 5 -5.99 32.32 -2.30
C VAL A 5 -5.38 31.33 -1.31
N SER A 6 -6.20 30.75 -0.42
CA SER A 6 -5.69 29.79 0.57
C SER A 6 -5.10 28.53 -0.07
N LEU A 7 -5.78 27.99 -1.11
CA LEU A 7 -5.29 26.83 -1.86
C LEU A 7 -4.02 27.14 -2.66
N LEU A 8 -3.88 28.33 -3.24
CA LEU A 8 -2.65 28.75 -3.92
C LEU A 8 -1.48 28.88 -2.95
N ILE A 9 -1.71 29.49 -1.77
CA ILE A 9 -0.68 29.57 -0.71
C ILE A 9 -0.26 28.16 -0.30
N ALA A 10 -1.23 27.27 -0.05
CA ALA A 10 -0.94 25.87 0.30
C ALA A 10 -0.12 25.18 -0.81
N ALA A 11 -0.50 25.35 -2.08
CA ALA A 11 0.23 24.77 -3.22
C ALA A 11 1.70 25.25 -3.27
N ILE A 12 1.96 26.54 -3.07
CA ILE A 12 3.31 27.12 -3.04
C ILE A 12 4.12 26.54 -1.87
N LEU A 13 3.52 26.47 -0.68
CA LEU A 13 4.18 25.90 0.51
C LEU A 13 4.51 24.42 0.32
N ILE A 14 3.60 23.63 -0.26
CA ILE A 14 3.83 22.21 -0.56
C ILE A 14 4.98 22.04 -1.54
N VAL A 15 5.04 22.85 -2.60
CA VAL A 15 6.17 22.81 -3.56
C VAL A 15 7.49 23.14 -2.86
N SER A 16 7.50 24.10 -1.93
CA SER A 16 8.68 24.48 -1.14
C SER A 16 9.13 23.34 -0.20
N ILE A 17 8.17 22.70 0.51
CA ILE A 17 8.45 21.54 1.38
C ILE A 17 8.99 20.38 0.58
N ARG A 18 8.41 20.08 -0.58
CA ARG A 18 8.91 19.00 -1.47
C ARG A 18 10.38 19.19 -1.82
N LYS A 19 10.78 20.43 -2.13
CA LYS A 19 12.19 20.76 -2.43
C LYS A 19 13.08 20.64 -1.19
N LEU A 20 12.62 21.18 -0.04
CA LEU A 20 13.39 21.20 1.21
C LEU A 20 13.67 19.79 1.76
N PHE A 21 12.69 18.91 1.69
CA PHE A 21 12.78 17.54 2.20
C PHE A 21 13.17 16.51 1.13
N ASN A 22 13.38 16.95 -0.12
CA ASN A 22 13.68 16.10 -1.29
C ASN A 22 12.64 14.99 -1.48
N ILE A 23 11.35 15.40 -1.57
CA ILE A 23 10.21 14.50 -1.68
C ILE A 23 9.71 14.48 -3.12
N ASP A 24 9.89 13.34 -3.81
CA ASP A 24 9.45 13.18 -5.19
C ASP A 24 7.93 12.92 -5.29
N ARG A 25 7.38 12.20 -4.33
CA ARG A 25 5.96 11.82 -4.23
C ARG A 25 5.48 11.90 -2.81
N TRP A 26 4.16 11.88 -2.61
CA TRP A 26 3.62 11.73 -1.27
C TRP A 26 3.98 10.37 -0.67
N HIS A 27 4.51 10.40 0.56
CA HIS A 27 4.71 9.24 1.41
C HIS A 27 3.52 9.12 2.36
N GLY A 28 2.88 7.96 2.40
CA GLY A 28 1.64 7.74 3.14
C GLY A 28 1.49 6.31 3.65
N PRO A 29 0.26 5.88 3.99
CA PRO A 29 0.01 4.55 4.55
C PRO A 29 0.61 3.39 3.75
N PRO A 30 0.61 3.36 2.40
CA PRO A 30 1.28 2.29 1.66
C PRO A 30 2.78 2.17 1.98
N ASP A 31 3.48 3.28 2.24
CA ASP A 31 4.89 3.25 2.63
C ASP A 31 5.06 2.66 4.04
N SER A 32 4.15 2.97 4.97
CA SER A 32 4.13 2.39 6.31
C SER A 32 3.83 0.88 6.29
N ILE A 33 2.92 0.44 5.41
CA ILE A 33 2.61 -0.97 5.20
C ILE A 33 3.86 -1.69 4.68
N LEU A 34 4.51 -1.17 3.64
CA LEU A 34 5.71 -1.76 3.08
C LEU A 34 6.82 -1.88 4.11
N ALA A 35 7.12 -0.80 4.84
CA ALA A 35 8.15 -0.77 5.88
C ALA A 35 7.90 -1.78 7.00
N ALA A 36 6.63 -2.01 7.38
CA ALA A 36 6.27 -3.00 8.39
C ALA A 36 6.53 -4.45 7.96
N HIS A 37 6.65 -4.71 6.66
CA HIS A 37 6.88 -6.05 6.09
C HIS A 37 8.33 -6.30 5.69
N GLN A 38 9.16 -5.26 5.59
CA GLN A 38 10.57 -5.39 5.24
C GLN A 38 11.41 -5.78 6.46
N THR A 39 12.50 -6.50 6.22
CA THR A 39 13.44 -6.96 7.28
C THR A 39 14.16 -5.78 7.92
N ASN A 40 14.55 -4.80 7.11
CA ASN A 40 15.15 -3.55 7.58
C ASN A 40 14.10 -2.46 7.42
N ASN A 41 13.74 -1.79 8.53
CA ASN A 41 12.82 -0.67 8.49
C ASN A 41 13.34 0.41 7.52
N SER A 42 12.71 0.50 6.35
CA SER A 42 13.13 1.39 5.27
C SER A 42 12.41 2.74 5.29
N LEU A 43 11.66 3.04 6.35
CA LEU A 43 10.88 4.26 6.43
C LEU A 43 11.80 5.47 6.63
N ASP A 44 11.88 6.34 5.63
CA ASP A 44 12.66 7.58 5.69
C ASP A 44 11.96 8.59 6.59
N VAL A 45 12.48 8.74 7.81
CA VAL A 45 11.92 9.63 8.84
C VAL A 45 11.84 11.08 8.35
N LYS A 46 12.86 11.59 7.65
CA LYS A 46 12.89 12.95 7.13
C LYS A 46 11.79 13.18 6.08
N LYS A 47 11.66 12.28 5.13
CA LYS A 47 10.60 12.36 4.10
C LYS A 47 9.22 12.13 4.70
N GLY A 48 9.09 11.27 5.71
CA GLY A 48 7.85 11.03 6.44
C GLY A 48 7.33 12.29 7.13
N PHE A 49 8.18 12.99 7.90
CA PHE A 49 7.82 14.27 8.51
C PHE A 49 7.48 15.34 7.47
N GLY A 50 8.26 15.47 6.40
CA GLY A 50 7.99 16.42 5.33
C GLY A 50 6.68 16.13 4.60
N SER A 51 6.37 14.87 4.32
CA SER A 51 5.11 14.46 3.69
C SER A 51 3.90 14.75 4.59
N THR A 52 4.02 14.49 5.89
CA THR A 52 2.98 14.78 6.86
C THR A 52 2.71 16.29 6.96
N LEU A 53 3.77 17.10 7.06
CA LEU A 53 3.66 18.56 7.11
C LEU A 53 2.97 19.12 5.84
N ALA A 54 3.37 18.63 4.66
CA ALA A 54 2.75 19.02 3.39
C ALA A 54 1.27 18.62 3.33
N ALA A 55 0.89 17.46 3.89
CA ALA A 55 -0.49 17.03 3.94
C ALA A 55 -1.35 17.86 4.90
N PHE A 56 -0.82 18.28 6.04
CA PHE A 56 -1.51 19.20 6.93
C PHE A 56 -1.71 20.58 6.28
N ILE A 57 -0.71 21.09 5.56
CA ILE A 57 -0.85 22.34 4.79
C ILE A 57 -1.91 22.18 3.69
N SER A 58 -1.98 21.04 3.01
CA SER A 58 -3.03 20.77 2.04
C SER A 58 -4.43 20.87 2.67
N ALA A 59 -4.63 20.19 3.80
CA ALA A 59 -5.91 20.17 4.51
C ALA A 59 -6.28 21.57 5.06
N SER A 60 -5.35 22.26 5.69
CA SER A 60 -5.54 23.61 6.24
C SER A 60 -5.82 24.65 5.14
N GLY A 61 -5.23 24.48 3.97
CA GLY A 61 -5.49 25.31 2.79
C GLY A 61 -6.85 25.08 2.14
N GLY A 62 -7.59 24.06 2.56
CA GLY A 62 -8.91 23.75 2.02
C GLY A 62 -8.90 22.73 0.88
N ALA A 63 -7.79 22.07 0.59
CA ALA A 63 -7.78 21.00 -0.41
C ALA A 63 -8.71 19.86 0.01
N SER A 64 -9.44 19.29 -0.97
CA SER A 64 -10.35 18.15 -0.73
C SER A 64 -9.56 16.87 -0.50
N VAL A 65 -8.93 16.76 0.66
CA VAL A 65 -8.08 15.63 1.09
C VAL A 65 -8.35 15.28 2.54
N GLY A 66 -7.90 14.11 2.99
CA GLY A 66 -8.11 13.61 4.35
C GLY A 66 -6.88 13.72 5.23
N GLN A 67 -7.10 13.79 6.55
CA GLN A 67 -6.07 13.85 7.58
C GLN A 67 -5.59 12.49 8.08
N TYR A 68 -6.44 11.45 8.05
CA TYR A 68 -6.14 10.17 8.71
C TYR A 68 -5.02 9.38 8.04
N GLY A 69 -4.89 9.43 6.71
CA GLY A 69 -3.75 8.85 6.01
C GLY A 69 -2.41 9.46 6.46
N PRO A 70 -2.28 10.80 6.42
CA PRO A 70 -1.12 11.49 6.98
C PRO A 70 -0.86 11.19 8.46
N LEU A 71 -1.90 11.10 9.32
CA LEU A 71 -1.75 10.74 10.72
C LEU A 71 -1.18 9.33 10.91
N VAL A 72 -1.69 8.35 10.16
CA VAL A 72 -1.17 6.98 10.15
C VAL A 72 0.31 6.96 9.79
N HIS A 73 0.68 7.65 8.72
CA HIS A 73 2.08 7.72 8.29
C HIS A 73 2.95 8.50 9.27
N PHE A 74 2.43 9.55 9.89
CA PHE A 74 3.10 10.28 10.96
C PHE A 74 3.37 9.40 12.17
N GLY A 75 2.36 8.65 12.66
CA GLY A 75 2.52 7.71 13.76
C GLY A 75 3.60 6.65 13.46
N ALA A 76 3.58 6.07 12.26
CA ALA A 76 4.60 5.14 11.79
C ALA A 76 5.99 5.79 11.76
N THR A 77 6.10 7.04 11.28
CA THR A 77 7.36 7.79 11.20
C THR A 77 7.93 8.10 12.59
N VAL A 78 7.08 8.53 13.54
CA VAL A 78 7.49 8.76 14.92
C VAL A 78 7.95 7.47 15.59
N ALA A 79 7.22 6.37 15.39
CA ALA A 79 7.60 5.07 15.94
C ALA A 79 8.95 4.59 15.38
N THR A 80 9.20 4.75 14.09
CA THR A 80 10.49 4.46 13.46
C THR A 80 11.61 5.35 14.01
N PHE A 81 11.33 6.62 14.23
CA PHE A 81 12.28 7.54 14.86
C PHE A 81 12.65 7.09 16.28
N LEU A 82 11.64 6.72 17.10
CA LEU A 82 11.85 6.25 18.47
C LEU A 82 12.54 4.88 18.54
N GLU A 83 12.33 4.00 17.56
CA GLU A 83 13.02 2.72 17.46
C GLU A 83 14.56 2.89 17.49
N ASN A 84 15.07 3.94 16.87
CA ASN A 84 16.53 4.21 16.85
C ASN A 84 17.13 4.44 18.25
N PHE A 85 16.33 4.80 19.25
CA PHE A 85 16.73 5.04 20.62
C PHE A 85 16.48 3.83 21.53
N THR A 86 15.89 2.77 21.02
CA THR A 86 15.58 1.56 21.81
C THR A 86 16.59 0.46 21.57
N SER A 87 16.65 -0.50 22.50
CA SER A 87 17.57 -1.64 22.43
C SER A 87 17.17 -2.73 21.41
N LYS A 88 16.32 -2.42 20.43
CA LYS A 88 15.84 -3.34 19.38
C LYS A 88 15.25 -4.66 19.91
N ARG A 89 14.56 -4.62 21.05
CA ARG A 89 13.93 -5.80 21.66
C ARG A 89 12.65 -6.26 20.93
N LEU A 90 12.06 -5.37 20.12
CA LEU A 90 10.86 -5.66 19.35
C LEU A 90 11.16 -5.53 17.85
N PRO A 91 10.54 -6.37 17.01
CA PRO A 91 10.63 -6.23 15.55
C PRO A 91 10.15 -4.84 15.06
N PRO A 92 10.78 -4.28 14.01
CA PRO A 92 10.42 -2.96 13.46
C PRO A 92 8.93 -2.81 13.12
N GLY A 93 8.30 -3.86 12.59
CA GLY A 93 6.88 -3.86 12.26
C GLY A 93 5.98 -3.60 13.47
N ILE A 94 6.36 -4.07 14.67
CA ILE A 94 5.59 -3.83 15.90
C ILE A 94 5.66 -2.35 16.31
N PHE A 95 6.83 -1.70 16.20
CA PHE A 95 6.96 -0.26 16.44
C PHE A 95 6.06 0.53 15.51
N ILE A 96 6.08 0.21 14.21
CA ILE A 96 5.19 0.84 13.23
C ILE A 96 3.72 0.61 13.60
N GLY A 97 3.34 -0.61 13.98
CA GLY A 97 2.00 -0.95 14.45
C GLY A 97 1.56 -0.14 15.66
N CYS A 98 2.44 0.06 16.65
CA CYS A 98 2.18 0.90 17.83
C CYS A 98 1.92 2.36 17.43
N GLY A 99 2.76 2.94 16.55
CA GLY A 99 2.59 4.31 16.09
C GLY A 99 1.30 4.52 15.30
N VAL A 100 0.96 3.58 14.43
CA VAL A 100 -0.29 3.60 13.66
C VAL A 100 -1.52 3.47 14.55
N ALA A 101 -1.50 2.51 15.49
CA ALA A 101 -2.60 2.34 16.44
C ALA A 101 -2.83 3.60 17.27
N ALA A 102 -1.75 4.22 17.77
CA ALA A 102 -1.83 5.50 18.47
C ALA A 102 -2.44 6.62 17.61
N ALA A 103 -2.04 6.71 16.33
CA ALA A 103 -2.54 7.73 15.41
C ALA A 103 -4.06 7.58 15.14
N ILE A 104 -4.52 6.36 14.87
CA ILE A 104 -5.96 6.07 14.65
C ILE A 104 -6.75 6.28 15.95
N SER A 105 -6.22 5.78 17.07
CA SER A 105 -6.85 5.92 18.38
C SER A 105 -7.04 7.38 18.77
N ALA A 106 -6.00 8.20 18.63
CA ALA A 106 -6.09 9.64 18.91
C ALA A 106 -6.99 10.39 17.91
N GLY A 107 -6.95 10.01 16.62
CA GLY A 107 -7.69 10.69 15.56
C GLY A 107 -9.20 10.44 15.60
N PHE A 108 -9.64 9.25 16.06
CA PHE A 108 -11.04 8.87 16.13
C PHE A 108 -11.56 8.73 17.57
N ASN A 109 -10.69 8.85 18.57
CA ASN A 109 -10.97 8.46 19.95
C ASN A 109 -11.48 7.01 20.06
N ALA A 110 -10.84 6.11 19.31
CA ALA A 110 -11.28 4.72 19.09
C ALA A 110 -10.11 3.75 19.32
N PRO A 111 -9.80 3.41 20.60
CA PRO A 111 -8.63 2.59 20.92
C PRO A 111 -8.74 1.13 20.46
N ILE A 112 -9.92 0.52 20.45
CA ILE A 112 -10.09 -0.85 19.95
C ILE A 112 -9.92 -0.88 18.42
N ALA A 113 -10.53 0.08 17.74
CA ALA A 113 -10.38 0.21 16.29
C ALA A 113 -8.93 0.52 15.89
N GLY A 114 -8.22 1.34 16.66
CA GLY A 114 -6.81 1.63 16.44
C GLY A 114 -5.92 0.39 16.52
N LEU A 115 -6.13 -0.44 17.55
CA LEU A 115 -5.46 -1.74 17.69
C LEU A 115 -5.73 -2.64 16.47
N VAL A 116 -7.00 -2.79 16.11
CA VAL A 116 -7.39 -3.67 15.00
C VAL A 116 -6.89 -3.12 13.66
N PHE A 117 -6.95 -1.81 13.44
CA PHE A 117 -6.44 -1.17 12.23
C PHE A 117 -4.94 -1.42 12.01
N ALA A 118 -4.14 -1.36 13.07
CA ALA A 118 -2.72 -1.67 12.98
C ALA A 118 -2.47 -3.12 12.51
N HIS A 119 -3.25 -4.07 13.02
CA HIS A 119 -3.16 -5.47 12.60
C HIS A 119 -3.73 -5.72 11.20
N GLU A 120 -4.91 -5.18 10.91
CA GLU A 120 -5.66 -5.45 9.68
C GLU A 120 -5.07 -4.71 8.48
N ALA A 121 -4.82 -3.41 8.62
CA ALA A 121 -4.41 -2.57 7.49
C ALA A 121 -2.89 -2.53 7.29
N ILE A 122 -2.10 -2.56 8.38
CA ILE A 122 -0.66 -2.33 8.31
C ILE A 122 0.13 -3.64 8.40
N LEU A 123 -0.05 -4.41 9.48
CA LEU A 123 0.69 -5.65 9.69
C LEU A 123 0.17 -6.81 8.84
N ARG A 124 -1.11 -6.76 8.44
CA ARG A 124 -1.80 -7.79 7.64
C ARG A 124 -1.84 -9.19 8.30
N HIS A 125 -1.55 -9.26 9.58
CA HIS A 125 -1.68 -10.47 10.40
C HIS A 125 -1.97 -10.09 11.85
N PHE A 126 -2.63 -11.00 12.58
CA PHE A 126 -2.86 -10.84 14.00
C PHE A 126 -1.75 -11.58 14.78
N SER A 127 -0.91 -10.83 15.48
CA SER A 127 0.16 -11.35 16.32
C SER A 127 -0.16 -11.14 17.79
N LEU A 128 -0.19 -12.22 18.57
CA LEU A 128 -0.39 -12.15 20.03
C LEU A 128 0.74 -11.36 20.71
N ARG A 129 1.96 -11.47 20.21
CA ARG A 129 3.12 -10.74 20.72
C ARG A 129 3.00 -9.23 20.50
N ALA A 130 2.56 -8.83 19.31
CA ALA A 130 2.35 -7.44 18.97
C ALA A 130 1.14 -6.83 19.68
N GLY A 131 0.10 -7.63 19.94
CA GLY A 131 -1.20 -7.19 20.43
C GLY A 131 -1.11 -6.40 21.73
N GLY A 132 -0.31 -6.84 22.70
CA GLY A 132 -0.14 -6.15 23.99
C GLY A 132 0.50 -4.77 23.85
N ALA A 133 1.61 -4.66 23.10
CA ALA A 133 2.29 -3.39 22.89
C ALA A 133 1.43 -2.39 22.09
N ILE A 134 0.78 -2.89 21.03
CA ILE A 134 -0.11 -2.08 20.18
C ILE A 134 -1.35 -1.62 20.97
N ALA A 135 -1.94 -2.48 21.81
CA ALA A 135 -3.06 -2.12 22.66
C ALA A 135 -2.71 -1.02 23.68
N ILE A 136 -1.56 -1.17 24.37
CA ILE A 136 -1.09 -0.16 25.32
C ILE A 136 -0.87 1.18 24.59
N SER A 137 -0.23 1.17 23.45
CA SER A 137 0.00 2.37 22.63
C SER A 137 -1.33 3.04 22.24
N SER A 138 -2.29 2.24 21.75
CA SER A 138 -3.60 2.71 21.33
C SER A 138 -4.40 3.33 22.48
N ILE A 139 -4.50 2.62 23.61
CA ILE A 139 -5.23 3.09 24.80
C ILE A 139 -4.58 4.35 25.37
N THR A 140 -3.25 4.39 25.48
CA THR A 140 -2.52 5.55 25.98
C THR A 140 -2.79 6.78 25.11
N ALA A 141 -2.76 6.62 23.77
CA ALA A 141 -3.01 7.72 22.85
C ALA A 141 -4.42 8.29 22.97
N SER A 142 -5.46 7.45 23.10
CA SER A 142 -6.84 7.89 23.34
C SER A 142 -6.96 8.60 24.69
N THR A 143 -6.41 7.99 25.76
CA THR A 143 -6.50 8.54 27.12
C THR A 143 -5.80 9.92 27.24
N VAL A 144 -4.61 10.06 26.65
CA VAL A 144 -3.89 11.36 26.63
C VAL A 144 -4.64 12.36 25.76
N GLY A 145 -5.14 11.94 24.61
CA GLY A 145 -5.90 12.79 23.69
C GLY A 145 -7.13 13.38 24.36
N THR A 146 -7.95 12.56 24.99
CA THR A 146 -9.16 13.01 25.70
C THR A 146 -8.83 13.80 26.98
N GLY A 147 -7.81 13.39 27.75
CA GLY A 147 -7.43 14.06 29.00
C GLY A 147 -6.78 15.44 28.81
N VAL A 148 -6.05 15.65 27.73
CA VAL A 148 -5.34 16.92 27.46
C VAL A 148 -6.19 17.90 26.68
N PHE A 149 -6.91 17.42 25.64
CA PHE A 149 -7.60 18.31 24.72
C PHE A 149 -9.09 18.50 25.03
N ASN A 150 -9.65 17.70 25.94
CA ASN A 150 -11.05 17.80 26.42
C ASN A 150 -12.12 17.83 25.29
N GLU A 151 -11.74 17.60 24.06
CA GLU A 151 -12.60 17.60 22.89
C GLU A 151 -12.50 16.23 22.21
N THR A 152 -13.63 15.58 22.09
CA THR A 152 -13.78 14.50 21.11
C THR A 152 -13.83 15.17 19.73
N LEU A 153 -12.75 15.06 18.96
CA LEU A 153 -12.73 15.38 17.52
C LEU A 153 -13.71 14.46 16.78
N GLY A 154 -14.96 14.44 17.20
CA GLY A 154 -15.92 13.45 16.81
C GLY A 154 -16.98 13.97 15.87
N LEU A 155 -17.35 13.10 14.99
CA LEU A 155 -18.65 13.11 14.34
C LEU A 155 -19.72 13.06 15.44
N LYS A 156 -20.77 13.85 15.38
CA LYS A 156 -21.81 13.91 16.41
C LYS A 156 -23.09 13.25 15.87
N ILE A 157 -23.57 12.24 16.55
CA ILE A 157 -24.83 11.60 16.23
C ILE A 157 -25.83 11.89 17.35
N ILE A 158 -26.92 12.54 16.99
CA ILE A 158 -27.94 13.02 17.93
C ILE A 158 -29.18 12.13 17.89
N SER A 159 -29.20 11.06 17.09
CA SER A 159 -30.38 10.20 16.92
C SER A 159 -30.21 8.86 17.61
N ASN A 160 -31.33 8.32 18.15
CA ASN A 160 -31.38 6.95 18.61
C ASN A 160 -31.27 5.99 17.44
N ALA A 161 -30.55 4.89 17.64
CA ALA A 161 -30.47 3.83 16.63
C ALA A 161 -31.83 3.13 16.48
N PRO A 162 -32.26 2.85 15.22
CA PRO A 162 -33.42 2.00 15.01
C PRO A 162 -33.14 0.56 15.43
N SER A 163 -34.22 -0.24 15.64
CA SER A 163 -34.07 -1.64 15.99
C SER A 163 -33.35 -2.45 14.88
N LEU A 164 -32.66 -3.53 15.25
CA LEU A 164 -31.97 -4.38 14.27
C LEU A 164 -32.92 -4.95 13.22
N THR A 165 -34.15 -5.27 13.60
CA THR A 165 -35.17 -5.78 12.67
C THR A 165 -35.60 -4.78 11.61
N GLU A 166 -35.55 -3.49 11.91
CA GLU A 166 -35.87 -2.40 10.97
C GLU A 166 -34.69 -2.06 10.08
N ILE A 167 -33.47 -1.97 10.65
CA ILE A 167 -32.29 -1.47 9.92
C ILE A 167 -31.68 -2.51 9.00
N THR A 168 -31.63 -3.80 9.43
CA THR A 168 -30.93 -4.88 8.72
C THR A 168 -31.41 -5.08 7.28
N PRO A 169 -32.73 -5.21 6.99
CA PRO A 169 -33.19 -5.44 5.62
C PRO A 169 -32.88 -4.25 4.71
N ILE A 170 -33.03 -3.05 5.21
CA ILE A 170 -32.82 -1.82 4.44
C ILE A 170 -31.34 -1.67 4.09
N VAL A 171 -30.45 -1.84 5.07
CA VAL A 171 -29.00 -1.77 4.85
C VAL A 171 -28.53 -2.85 3.90
N LEU A 172 -29.05 -4.08 4.01
CA LEU A 172 -28.70 -5.18 3.11
C LEU A 172 -29.05 -4.85 1.65
N ILE A 173 -30.25 -4.26 1.42
CA ILE A 173 -30.69 -3.84 0.08
C ILE A 173 -29.84 -2.69 -0.46
N CYS A 174 -29.42 -1.74 0.39
CA CYS A 174 -28.63 -0.57 -0.01
C CYS A 174 -27.14 -0.86 -0.18
N SER A 175 -26.62 -1.90 0.47
CA SER A 175 -25.19 -2.21 0.49
C SER A 175 -24.54 -2.42 -0.89
N PRO A 176 -25.21 -3.02 -1.90
CA PRO A 176 -24.68 -3.08 -3.26
C PRO A 176 -24.41 -1.70 -3.87
N ALA A 177 -25.29 -0.73 -3.60
CA ALA A 177 -25.10 0.64 -4.09
C ALA A 177 -23.88 1.31 -3.43
N PHE A 178 -23.63 1.05 -2.14
CA PHE A 178 -22.41 1.51 -1.48
C PHE A 178 -21.15 0.89 -2.09
N GLY A 179 -21.18 -0.40 -2.44
CA GLY A 179 -20.08 -1.06 -3.15
C GLY A 179 -19.76 -0.41 -4.50
N LEU A 180 -20.81 -0.12 -5.29
CA LEU A 180 -20.65 0.58 -6.58
C LEU A 180 -20.14 2.01 -6.40
N LEU A 181 -20.60 2.72 -5.37
CA LEU A 181 -20.13 4.06 -5.06
C LEU A 181 -18.67 4.07 -4.59
N ALA A 182 -18.24 3.06 -3.84
CA ALA A 182 -16.84 2.87 -3.47
C ALA A 182 -15.97 2.62 -4.70
N ILE A 183 -16.42 1.80 -5.65
CA ILE A 183 -15.74 1.58 -6.93
C ILE A 183 -15.62 2.90 -7.71
N LEU A 184 -16.69 3.66 -7.80
CA LEU A 184 -16.69 4.96 -8.48
C LEU A 184 -15.67 5.92 -7.83
N PHE A 185 -15.62 5.98 -6.52
CA PHE A 185 -14.65 6.78 -5.78
C PHE A 185 -13.21 6.34 -6.06
N MET A 186 -12.91 5.04 -5.92
CA MET A 186 -11.57 4.50 -6.19
C MET A 186 -11.14 4.70 -7.66
N PHE A 187 -12.06 4.45 -8.59
CA PHE A 187 -11.83 4.68 -10.02
C PHE A 187 -11.51 6.15 -10.31
N SER A 188 -12.27 7.08 -9.72
CA SER A 188 -12.07 8.53 -9.93
C SER A 188 -10.69 8.98 -9.41
N ILE A 189 -10.22 8.49 -8.26
CA ILE A 189 -8.88 8.78 -7.74
C ILE A 189 -7.78 8.31 -8.73
N ARG A 190 -7.90 7.10 -9.25
CA ARG A 190 -6.96 6.59 -10.26
C ARG A 190 -7.03 7.37 -11.57
N LEU A 191 -8.24 7.74 -11.99
CA LEU A 191 -8.45 8.57 -13.18
C LEU A 191 -7.79 9.94 -13.01
N GLY A 192 -7.95 10.60 -11.85
CA GLY A 192 -7.29 11.87 -11.53
C GLY A 192 -5.76 11.79 -11.64
N THR A 193 -5.16 10.74 -11.11
CA THR A 193 -3.72 10.49 -11.22
C THR A 193 -3.30 10.25 -12.69
N LYS A 194 -4.11 9.52 -13.46
CA LYS A 194 -3.84 9.25 -14.87
C LYS A 194 -3.97 10.51 -15.73
N THR A 195 -5.00 11.31 -15.48
CA THR A 195 -5.20 12.59 -16.19
C THR A 195 -4.08 13.58 -15.88
N ALA A 196 -3.63 13.68 -14.63
CA ALA A 196 -2.49 14.52 -14.27
C ALA A 196 -1.23 14.15 -15.04
N LYS A 197 -0.92 12.86 -15.17
CA LYS A 197 0.20 12.36 -15.99
C LYS A 197 0.02 12.71 -17.47
N PHE A 198 -1.20 12.62 -17.98
CA PHE A 198 -1.49 12.89 -19.40
C PHE A 198 -1.32 14.37 -19.77
N THR A 199 -1.48 15.31 -18.81
CA THR A 199 -1.27 16.75 -19.07
C THR A 199 0.17 17.10 -19.47
N GLY A 200 1.14 16.27 -19.11
CA GLY A 200 2.58 16.56 -19.33
C GLY A 200 3.13 17.74 -18.52
N LEU A 201 2.31 18.34 -17.65
CA LEU A 201 2.72 19.46 -16.81
C LEU A 201 3.70 19.02 -15.72
N THR A 202 4.61 19.91 -15.32
CA THR A 202 5.47 19.64 -14.15
C THR A 202 4.64 19.54 -12.88
N PRO A 203 5.07 18.75 -11.87
CA PRO A 203 4.32 18.57 -10.62
C PRO A 203 3.96 19.88 -9.90
N SER A 204 4.80 20.92 -10.04
CA SER A 204 4.51 22.26 -9.46
C SER A 204 3.37 22.99 -10.19
N PHE A 205 3.26 22.83 -11.50
CA PHE A 205 2.13 23.41 -12.26
C PHE A 205 0.84 22.61 -12.05
N GLN A 206 0.93 21.29 -11.93
CA GLN A 206 -0.23 20.43 -11.64
C GLN A 206 -0.94 20.85 -10.36
N ILE A 207 -0.20 21.02 -9.25
CA ILE A 207 -0.79 21.40 -7.97
C ILE A 207 -1.40 22.80 -8.00
N ILE A 208 -0.79 23.77 -8.72
CA ILE A 208 -1.35 25.11 -8.90
C ILE A 208 -2.66 25.05 -9.71
N LEU A 209 -2.70 24.26 -10.77
CA LEU A 209 -3.91 24.08 -11.56
C LEU A 209 -5.04 23.47 -10.73
N ALA A 210 -4.75 22.46 -9.92
CA ALA A 210 -5.72 21.88 -8.98
C ALA A 210 -6.20 22.90 -7.95
N ALA A 211 -5.30 23.74 -7.42
CA ALA A 211 -5.66 24.82 -6.49
C ALA A 211 -6.65 25.81 -7.11
N LEU A 212 -6.40 26.22 -8.36
CA LEU A 212 -7.29 27.13 -9.09
C LEU A 212 -8.67 26.52 -9.34
N ILE A 213 -8.73 25.29 -9.85
CA ILE A 213 -10.00 24.63 -10.18
C ILE A 213 -10.78 24.34 -8.88
N CYS A 214 -10.15 23.72 -7.88
CA CYS A 214 -10.79 23.37 -6.63
C CYS A 214 -11.26 24.64 -5.87
N GLY A 215 -10.42 25.68 -5.83
CA GLY A 215 -10.76 26.95 -5.21
C GLY A 215 -11.91 27.68 -5.93
N SER A 216 -11.96 27.65 -7.25
CA SER A 216 -13.03 28.28 -8.04
C SER A 216 -14.37 27.57 -7.79
N ILE A 217 -14.42 26.26 -7.81
CA ILE A 217 -15.63 25.48 -7.51
C ILE A 217 -16.03 25.65 -6.06
N GLY A 218 -15.04 25.67 -5.13
CA GLY A 218 -15.26 25.87 -3.71
C GLY A 218 -15.83 27.23 -3.31
N ILE A 219 -15.84 28.24 -4.19
CA ILE A 219 -16.55 29.49 -3.96
C ILE A 219 -18.08 29.25 -3.99
N PHE A 220 -18.55 28.40 -4.89
CA PHE A 220 -19.98 28.10 -5.06
C PHE A 220 -20.47 26.99 -4.13
N VAL A 221 -19.62 25.99 -3.85
CA VAL A 221 -19.94 24.84 -2.99
C VAL A 221 -18.81 24.62 -2.00
N PRO A 222 -18.71 25.45 -0.93
CA PRO A 222 -17.62 25.35 0.04
C PRO A 222 -17.61 24.00 0.81
N GLN A 223 -18.73 23.30 0.87
CA GLN A 223 -18.90 22.01 1.56
C GLN A 223 -18.04 20.88 0.98
N ILE A 224 -17.55 20.99 -0.26
CA ILE A 224 -16.67 19.99 -0.86
C ILE A 224 -15.20 20.19 -0.52
N LEU A 225 -14.85 21.33 0.10
CA LEU A 225 -13.49 21.67 0.49
C LEU A 225 -13.06 20.99 1.82
N GLY A 226 -11.75 20.92 2.03
CA GLY A 226 -11.15 20.48 3.28
C GLY A 226 -11.56 19.06 3.70
N LEU A 227 -11.56 18.81 4.99
CA LEU A 227 -11.80 17.49 5.59
C LEU A 227 -13.26 17.03 5.50
N GLY A 228 -14.22 17.95 5.63
CA GLY A 228 -15.64 17.68 5.55
C GLY A 228 -16.30 17.14 6.82
N THR A 229 -15.64 17.21 7.98
CA THR A 229 -16.18 16.69 9.25
C THR A 229 -17.48 17.38 9.66
N ASN A 230 -17.54 18.72 9.56
CA ASN A 230 -18.75 19.47 9.87
C ASN A 230 -19.90 19.08 8.93
N GLU A 231 -19.60 18.89 7.65
CA GLU A 231 -20.59 18.52 6.65
C GLU A 231 -21.14 17.12 6.88
N MET A 232 -20.30 16.18 7.33
CA MET A 232 -20.76 14.86 7.74
C MET A 232 -21.74 14.95 8.93
N ASN A 233 -21.44 15.81 9.92
CA ASN A 233 -22.35 16.04 11.04
C ASN A 233 -23.69 16.64 10.56
N ASN A 234 -23.65 17.57 9.61
CA ASN A 234 -24.87 18.15 9.02
C ASN A 234 -25.69 17.09 8.23
N ILE A 235 -25.00 16.15 7.55
CA ILE A 235 -25.66 15.02 6.87
C ILE A 235 -26.34 14.12 7.91
N PHE A 236 -25.66 13.73 8.99
CA PHE A 236 -26.26 12.90 10.06
C PHE A 236 -27.41 13.58 10.78
N ALA A 237 -27.39 14.92 10.85
CA ALA A 237 -28.45 15.72 11.42
C ALA A 237 -29.60 16.04 10.42
N ASP A 238 -29.59 15.44 9.22
CA ASP A 238 -30.60 15.63 8.18
C ASP A 238 -30.80 17.08 7.72
N GLN A 239 -29.70 17.86 7.64
CA GLN A 239 -29.78 19.29 7.31
C GLN A 239 -29.75 19.57 5.80
N TYR A 240 -29.60 18.56 4.94
CA TYR A 240 -29.45 18.73 3.50
C TYR A 240 -30.58 18.08 2.71
N GLU A 241 -31.05 18.80 1.69
CA GLU A 241 -32.02 18.32 0.74
C GLU A 241 -31.41 17.33 -0.28
N LEU A 242 -32.27 16.51 -0.90
CA LEU A 242 -31.88 15.44 -1.83
C LEU A 242 -30.89 15.90 -2.92
N LEU A 243 -31.24 17.00 -3.63
CA LEU A 243 -30.41 17.51 -4.73
C LEU A 243 -29.05 18.01 -4.23
N PHE A 244 -29.04 18.67 -3.08
CA PHE A 244 -27.77 19.15 -2.50
C PHE A 244 -26.86 18.03 -2.05
N LEU A 245 -27.41 16.94 -1.47
CA LEU A 245 -26.66 15.74 -1.15
C LEU A 245 -25.99 15.14 -2.39
N LEU A 246 -26.69 15.12 -3.54
CA LEU A 246 -26.09 14.67 -4.80
C LEU A 246 -24.95 15.57 -5.27
N ILE A 247 -25.12 16.90 -5.17
CA ILE A 247 -24.09 17.88 -5.56
C ILE A 247 -22.82 17.70 -4.71
N ILE A 248 -22.95 17.61 -3.38
CA ILE A 248 -21.79 17.47 -2.50
C ILE A 248 -21.15 16.09 -2.63
N LEU A 249 -21.92 15.03 -2.88
CA LEU A 249 -21.43 13.69 -3.15
C LEU A 249 -20.53 13.66 -4.39
N LEU A 250 -21.05 14.11 -5.54
CA LEU A 250 -20.29 14.12 -6.80
C LEU A 250 -19.16 15.14 -6.75
N GLY A 251 -19.40 16.30 -6.15
CA GLY A 251 -18.40 17.34 -5.96
C GLY A 251 -17.21 16.85 -5.12
N LYS A 252 -17.47 16.12 -4.02
CA LYS A 252 -16.40 15.55 -3.17
C LYS A 252 -15.58 14.51 -3.92
N ILE A 253 -16.23 13.60 -4.66
CA ILE A 253 -15.53 12.60 -5.49
C ILE A 253 -14.61 13.29 -6.49
N LEU A 254 -15.11 14.27 -7.25
CA LEU A 254 -14.35 14.96 -8.28
C LEU A 254 -13.21 15.81 -7.71
N MET A 255 -13.46 16.58 -6.65
CA MET A 255 -12.43 17.46 -6.07
C MET A 255 -11.36 16.67 -5.32
N THR A 256 -11.70 15.56 -4.67
CA THR A 256 -10.70 14.68 -4.06
C THR A 256 -9.82 14.04 -5.13
N SER A 257 -10.43 13.55 -6.20
CA SER A 257 -9.72 12.99 -7.35
C SER A 257 -8.76 14.00 -7.98
N LEU A 258 -9.22 15.25 -8.17
CA LEU A 258 -8.39 16.33 -8.69
C LEU A 258 -7.24 16.67 -7.73
N CYS A 259 -7.55 16.93 -6.46
CA CYS A 259 -6.51 17.34 -5.49
C CYS A 259 -5.42 16.28 -5.34
N ILE A 260 -5.79 15.01 -5.11
CA ILE A 260 -4.81 13.93 -4.92
C ILE A 260 -4.09 13.62 -6.24
N GLY A 261 -4.83 13.54 -7.35
CA GLY A 261 -4.26 13.23 -8.65
C GLY A 261 -3.22 14.25 -9.13
N PHE A 262 -3.45 15.52 -8.84
CA PHE A 262 -2.60 16.63 -9.29
C PHE A 262 -1.56 17.08 -8.24
N GLY A 263 -1.40 16.34 -7.14
CA GLY A 263 -0.22 16.46 -6.30
C GLY A 263 -0.40 17.21 -4.99
N PHE A 264 -1.64 17.51 -4.56
CA PHE A 264 -1.87 17.82 -3.15
C PHE A 264 -1.59 16.58 -2.30
N PHE A 265 -0.92 16.77 -1.18
CA PHE A 265 -0.62 15.70 -0.25
C PHE A 265 -1.78 15.51 0.73
N GLY A 266 -2.19 14.28 0.97
CA GLY A 266 -3.28 13.99 1.90
C GLY A 266 -3.83 12.58 1.76
N GLY A 267 -4.65 12.17 2.73
CA GLY A 267 -5.29 10.86 2.76
C GLY A 267 -6.58 10.80 1.94
N ILE A 268 -6.95 9.59 1.58
CA ILE A 268 -8.20 9.28 0.89
C ILE A 268 -9.32 8.87 1.87
N PHE A 269 -8.98 8.54 3.13
CA PHE A 269 -9.93 7.92 4.05
C PHE A 269 -11.04 8.88 4.48
N ALA A 270 -10.73 10.10 4.97
CA ALA A 270 -11.78 11.05 5.34
C ALA A 270 -12.69 11.43 4.16
N PRO A 271 -12.20 11.70 2.93
CA PRO A 271 -13.06 11.84 1.77
C PRO A 271 -13.92 10.62 1.48
N ALA A 272 -13.41 9.39 1.67
CA ALA A 272 -14.20 8.18 1.50
C ALA A 272 -15.35 8.10 2.51
N LEU A 273 -15.08 8.43 3.79
CA LEU A 273 -16.12 8.52 4.82
C LEU A 273 -17.19 9.54 4.45
N TYR A 274 -16.77 10.72 4.00
CA TYR A 274 -17.68 11.78 3.55
C TYR A 274 -18.56 11.33 2.37
N VAL A 275 -17.97 10.73 1.34
CA VAL A 275 -18.69 10.20 0.17
C VAL A 275 -19.70 9.14 0.63
N GLY A 276 -19.33 8.32 1.61
CA GLY A 276 -20.22 7.34 2.23
C GLY A 276 -21.39 7.97 2.96
N ALA A 277 -21.13 8.98 3.78
CA ALA A 277 -22.17 9.72 4.49
C ALA A 277 -23.16 10.38 3.50
N ALA A 278 -22.64 11.10 2.51
CA ALA A 278 -23.46 11.77 1.49
C ALA A 278 -24.24 10.76 0.63
N GLY A 279 -23.62 9.64 0.24
CA GLY A 279 -24.27 8.57 -0.50
C GLY A 279 -25.38 7.87 0.29
N GLY A 280 -25.12 7.55 1.57
CA GLY A 280 -26.12 6.98 2.46
C GLY A 280 -27.29 7.92 2.76
N GLY A 281 -26.96 9.21 3.00
CA GLY A 281 -27.98 10.26 3.16
C GLY A 281 -28.83 10.46 1.90
N PHE A 282 -28.18 10.46 0.72
CA PHE A 282 -28.88 10.54 -0.56
C PHE A 282 -29.84 9.37 -0.76
N ILE A 283 -29.39 8.13 -0.53
CA ILE A 283 -30.23 6.94 -0.63
C ILE A 283 -31.40 7.02 0.35
N ALA A 284 -31.16 7.46 1.59
CA ALA A 284 -32.23 7.62 2.59
C ALA A 284 -33.31 8.62 2.13
N LYS A 285 -32.89 9.79 1.58
CA LYS A 285 -33.84 10.79 1.03
C LYS A 285 -34.61 10.24 -0.16
N VAL A 286 -34.03 9.42 -1.02
CA VAL A 286 -34.71 8.72 -2.10
C VAL A 286 -35.81 7.80 -1.56
N PHE A 287 -35.53 6.99 -0.54
CA PHE A 287 -36.55 6.15 0.09
C PHE A 287 -37.68 6.95 0.70
N LEU A 288 -37.37 8.04 1.41
CA LEU A 288 -38.35 8.95 2.01
C LEU A 288 -39.22 9.60 0.93
N PHE A 289 -38.64 9.99 -0.22
CA PHE A 289 -39.38 10.53 -1.36
C PHE A 289 -40.41 9.54 -1.90
N PHE A 290 -40.15 8.25 -1.90
CA PHE A 290 -41.07 7.18 -2.28
C PHE A 290 -42.01 6.73 -1.13
N GLY A 291 -42.00 7.43 -0.01
CA GLY A 291 -42.88 7.13 1.14
C GLY A 291 -42.42 5.97 2.02
N VAL A 292 -41.17 5.51 1.87
CA VAL A 292 -40.60 4.48 2.71
C VAL A 292 -39.84 5.13 3.87
N SER A 293 -40.30 4.90 5.09
CA SER A 293 -39.65 5.41 6.31
C SER A 293 -38.35 4.69 6.58
N VAL A 294 -37.25 5.44 6.58
CA VAL A 294 -35.89 4.94 6.86
C VAL A 294 -35.13 5.90 7.76
N SER A 295 -34.23 5.38 8.58
CA SER A 295 -33.34 6.20 9.39
C SER A 295 -32.17 6.73 8.52
N LEU A 296 -32.21 8.04 8.22
CA LEU A 296 -31.14 8.70 7.44
C LEU A 296 -29.77 8.57 8.15
N PRO A 297 -29.63 8.82 9.46
CA PRO A 297 -28.36 8.64 10.14
C PRO A 297 -27.82 7.22 10.02
N ALA A 298 -28.68 6.22 10.08
CA ALA A 298 -28.29 4.82 10.00
C ALA A 298 -27.74 4.47 8.62
N LEU A 299 -28.40 4.88 7.52
CA LEU A 299 -27.91 4.66 6.17
C LEU A 299 -26.67 5.50 5.85
N ALA A 300 -26.61 6.73 6.35
CA ALA A 300 -25.43 7.58 6.21
C ALA A 300 -24.19 6.98 6.91
N LEU A 301 -24.36 6.44 8.14
CA LEU A 301 -23.28 5.74 8.86
C LEU A 301 -22.88 4.43 8.18
N ALA A 302 -23.86 3.64 7.73
CA ALA A 302 -23.60 2.41 6.99
C ALA A 302 -22.78 2.69 5.70
N GLY A 303 -23.15 3.72 4.94
CA GLY A 303 -22.42 4.18 3.78
C GLY A 303 -21.03 4.70 4.13
N THR A 304 -20.90 5.48 5.22
CA THR A 304 -19.61 5.97 5.75
C THR A 304 -18.65 4.80 5.98
N ALA A 305 -19.10 3.79 6.72
CA ALA A 305 -18.28 2.60 6.99
C ALA A 305 -17.94 1.83 5.72
N ALA A 306 -18.94 1.57 4.88
CA ALA A 306 -18.77 0.76 3.68
C ALA A 306 -17.74 1.33 2.72
N ILE A 307 -17.84 2.62 2.36
CA ILE A 307 -16.94 3.25 1.40
C ILE A 307 -15.55 3.44 2.01
N GLY A 308 -15.49 3.83 3.29
CA GLY A 308 -14.22 3.91 4.01
C GLY A 308 -13.47 2.58 4.02
N ALA A 309 -14.15 1.50 4.41
CA ALA A 309 -13.58 0.15 4.49
C ALA A 309 -13.03 -0.36 3.16
N VAL A 310 -13.85 -0.23 2.10
CA VAL A 310 -13.47 -0.66 0.75
C VAL A 310 -12.27 0.13 0.22
N ALA A 311 -12.26 1.45 0.43
CA ALA A 311 -11.19 2.31 -0.10
C ALA A 311 -9.81 1.99 0.50
N ILE A 312 -9.75 1.64 1.79
CA ILE A 312 -8.48 1.41 2.50
C ILE A 312 -8.17 -0.07 2.76
N GLY A 313 -9.14 -0.98 2.58
CA GLY A 313 -8.96 -2.41 2.82
C GLY A 313 -8.92 -2.78 4.31
N ALA A 314 -9.74 -2.12 5.16
CA ALA A 314 -9.81 -2.38 6.59
C ALA A 314 -11.28 -2.52 7.08
N PRO A 315 -11.98 -3.60 6.69
CA PRO A 315 -13.38 -3.80 6.99
C PRO A 315 -13.71 -3.94 8.49
N ILE A 316 -12.88 -4.66 9.26
CA ILE A 316 -13.13 -4.87 10.68
C ILE A 316 -12.86 -3.58 11.46
N ALA A 317 -11.71 -2.95 11.23
CA ALA A 317 -11.33 -1.73 11.90
C ALA A 317 -12.35 -0.60 11.64
N THR A 318 -12.83 -0.45 10.41
CA THR A 318 -13.82 0.59 10.07
C THR A 318 -15.16 0.33 10.75
N THR A 319 -15.59 -0.93 10.87
CA THR A 319 -16.79 -1.30 11.64
C THR A 319 -16.64 -0.93 13.12
N LEU A 320 -15.45 -1.21 13.70
CA LEU A 320 -15.15 -0.87 15.10
C LEU A 320 -15.05 0.65 15.31
N ILE A 321 -14.57 1.41 14.34
CA ILE A 321 -14.61 2.89 14.37
C ILE A 321 -16.05 3.36 14.55
N ILE A 322 -17.02 2.80 13.82
CA ILE A 322 -18.43 3.17 13.98
C ILE A 322 -18.96 2.76 15.35
N LEU A 323 -18.60 1.59 15.87
CA LEU A 323 -19.00 1.14 17.19
C LEU A 323 -18.51 2.08 18.29
N GLU A 324 -17.21 2.35 18.34
CA GLU A 324 -16.61 3.21 19.38
C GLU A 324 -17.06 4.67 19.26
N PHE A 325 -17.29 5.11 18.04
CA PHE A 325 -17.75 6.45 17.73
C PHE A 325 -19.21 6.69 18.15
N THR A 326 -20.11 5.72 17.86
CA THR A 326 -21.54 5.87 18.13
C THR A 326 -21.93 5.37 19.51
N GLY A 327 -21.15 4.46 20.10
CA GLY A 327 -21.52 3.71 21.30
C GLY A 327 -22.76 2.82 21.10
N SER A 328 -23.22 2.60 19.84
CA SER A 328 -24.43 1.83 19.53
C SER A 328 -24.08 0.54 18.80
N TYR A 329 -24.57 -0.55 19.35
CA TYR A 329 -24.47 -1.88 18.76
C TYR A 329 -25.22 -1.98 17.43
N GLU A 330 -26.40 -1.36 17.34
CA GLU A 330 -27.27 -1.39 16.16
C GLU A 330 -26.59 -0.71 14.96
N PHE A 331 -25.99 0.46 15.17
CA PHE A 331 -25.25 1.15 14.12
C PHE A 331 -23.99 0.36 13.69
N ALA A 332 -23.33 -0.30 14.64
CA ALA A 332 -22.17 -1.14 14.33
C ALA A 332 -22.56 -2.37 13.49
N VAL A 333 -23.69 -3.02 13.81
CA VAL A 333 -24.21 -4.15 13.01
C VAL A 333 -24.62 -3.70 11.62
N ALA A 334 -25.28 -2.55 11.49
CA ALA A 334 -25.61 -1.95 10.19
C ALA A 334 -24.35 -1.67 9.38
N ALA A 335 -23.35 -1.05 10.00
CA ALA A 335 -22.04 -0.80 9.38
C ALA A 335 -21.36 -2.10 8.93
N MET A 336 -21.37 -3.13 9.77
CA MET A 336 -20.78 -4.43 9.46
C MET A 336 -21.42 -5.08 8.22
N ILE A 337 -22.76 -5.08 8.14
CA ILE A 337 -23.47 -5.61 6.96
C ILE A 337 -23.09 -4.82 5.71
N ALA A 338 -23.16 -3.49 5.78
CA ALA A 338 -22.83 -2.63 4.66
C ALA A 338 -21.39 -2.82 4.17
N VAL A 339 -20.44 -2.89 5.12
CA VAL A 339 -19.03 -3.10 4.85
C VAL A 339 -18.80 -4.44 4.15
N GLN A 340 -19.34 -5.55 4.68
CA GLN A 340 -19.06 -6.88 4.13
C GLN A 340 -19.64 -7.05 2.72
N VAL A 341 -20.90 -6.64 2.51
CA VAL A 341 -21.54 -6.72 1.19
C VAL A 341 -20.83 -5.82 0.18
N SER A 342 -20.53 -4.57 0.56
CA SER A 342 -19.84 -3.62 -0.31
C SER A 342 -18.43 -4.08 -0.66
N ASN A 343 -17.70 -4.62 0.32
CA ASN A 343 -16.35 -5.14 0.11
C ASN A 343 -16.36 -6.35 -0.83
N PHE A 344 -17.32 -7.27 -0.67
CA PHE A 344 -17.48 -8.41 -1.60
C PHE A 344 -17.71 -7.95 -3.04
N ILE A 345 -18.62 -6.97 -3.23
CA ILE A 345 -18.93 -6.43 -4.57
C ILE A 345 -17.73 -5.71 -5.17
N ALA A 346 -17.09 -4.83 -4.39
CA ALA A 346 -15.96 -4.06 -4.87
C ALA A 346 -14.76 -4.96 -5.21
N HIS A 347 -14.46 -5.94 -4.37
CA HIS A 347 -13.38 -6.89 -4.64
C HIS A 347 -13.66 -7.72 -5.90
N ARG A 348 -14.92 -8.16 -6.11
CA ARG A 348 -15.30 -8.96 -7.28
C ARG A 348 -15.28 -8.17 -8.59
N LEU A 349 -15.71 -6.90 -8.58
CA LEU A 349 -15.88 -6.08 -9.78
C LEU A 349 -14.70 -5.19 -10.11
N TYR A 350 -13.94 -4.76 -9.11
CA TYR A 350 -12.87 -3.78 -9.27
C TYR A 350 -11.51 -4.28 -8.80
N GLY A 351 -11.47 -5.11 -7.75
CA GLY A 351 -10.25 -5.70 -7.19
C GLY A 351 -9.87 -5.14 -5.82
N ASP A 352 -8.58 -4.91 -5.63
CA ASP A 352 -7.99 -4.57 -4.34
C ASP A 352 -8.29 -3.14 -3.86
N SER A 353 -8.00 -2.84 -2.58
CA SER A 353 -8.08 -1.49 -2.03
C SER A 353 -7.08 -0.52 -2.68
N LEU A 354 -7.30 0.80 -2.51
CA LEU A 354 -6.36 1.80 -3.04
C LEU A 354 -4.96 1.69 -2.44
N PHE A 355 -4.83 1.20 -1.20
CA PHE A 355 -3.51 0.97 -0.59
C PHE A 355 -2.80 -0.21 -1.25
N ASP A 356 -3.52 -1.32 -1.46
CA ASP A 356 -2.97 -2.49 -2.12
C ASP A 356 -2.63 -2.21 -3.59
N MET A 357 -3.50 -1.48 -4.30
CA MET A 357 -3.22 -1.04 -5.68
C MET A 357 -1.97 -0.16 -5.75
N ALA A 358 -1.79 0.77 -4.79
CA ALA A 358 -0.60 1.62 -4.76
C ALA A 358 0.69 0.83 -4.52
N LEU A 359 0.63 -0.28 -3.81
CA LEU A 359 1.75 -1.21 -3.60
C LEU A 359 1.97 -2.12 -4.80
N ASN A 360 0.88 -2.65 -5.38
CA ASN A 360 0.93 -3.44 -6.62
C ASN A 360 1.53 -2.64 -7.79
N ASP A 361 1.18 -1.36 -7.92
CA ASP A 361 1.76 -0.45 -8.94
C ASP A 361 3.28 -0.24 -8.75
N ARG A 362 3.83 -0.54 -7.56
CA ARG A 362 5.27 -0.51 -7.23
C ARG A 362 5.92 -1.90 -7.28
N GLY A 363 5.18 -2.95 -7.66
CA GLY A 363 5.66 -4.32 -7.74
C GLY A 363 5.59 -5.13 -6.44
N TYR A 364 4.96 -4.60 -5.37
CA TYR A 364 4.81 -5.29 -4.09
C TYR A 364 3.42 -5.89 -3.92
N ARG A 365 3.33 -7.21 -3.85
CA ARG A 365 2.06 -7.94 -3.62
C ARG A 365 1.98 -8.42 -2.16
N ILE A 366 1.46 -7.57 -1.29
CA ILE A 366 1.38 -7.87 0.16
C ILE A 366 0.45 -9.06 0.45
N GLY A 367 -0.60 -9.25 -0.35
CA GLY A 367 -1.51 -10.39 -0.20
C GLY A 367 -0.86 -11.77 -0.31
N LEU A 368 0.36 -11.87 -0.85
CA LEU A 368 1.16 -13.10 -0.93
C LEU A 368 2.03 -13.34 0.32
N GLY A 369 1.93 -12.47 1.32
CA GLY A 369 2.62 -12.61 2.60
C GLY A 369 4.00 -11.92 2.67
N ARG A 370 4.51 -11.82 3.90
CA ARG A 370 5.76 -11.12 4.23
C ARG A 370 6.98 -11.74 3.53
N GLN A 371 7.02 -13.07 3.46
CA GLN A 371 8.09 -13.80 2.77
C GLN A 371 8.24 -13.38 1.30
N HIS A 372 7.12 -13.19 0.59
CA HIS A 372 7.15 -12.77 -0.81
C HIS A 372 7.79 -11.37 -0.97
N ILE A 373 7.54 -10.45 -0.05
CA ILE A 373 8.14 -9.12 -0.05
C ILE A 373 9.64 -9.22 0.20
N GLN A 374 10.05 -10.02 1.18
CA GLN A 374 11.47 -10.22 1.51
C GLN A 374 12.23 -10.86 0.35
N MET A 375 11.63 -11.84 -0.35
CA MET A 375 12.21 -12.40 -1.57
C MET A 375 12.34 -11.38 -2.70
N ASN A 376 11.39 -10.44 -2.81
CA ASN A 376 11.45 -9.37 -3.81
C ASN A 376 12.54 -8.33 -3.49
N ASP A 377 12.85 -8.12 -2.21
CA ASP A 377 13.87 -7.17 -1.76
C ASP A 377 15.28 -7.80 -1.68
N MET A 378 15.39 -9.13 -1.61
CA MET A 378 16.67 -9.83 -1.51
C MET A 378 17.39 -9.81 -2.86
N PRO A 379 18.59 -9.17 -2.97
CA PRO A 379 19.37 -9.19 -4.21
C PRO A 379 19.89 -10.58 -4.52
N LEU A 380 19.86 -10.99 -5.78
CA LEU A 380 20.41 -12.26 -6.25
C LEU A 380 21.91 -12.40 -5.93
N GLU A 381 22.63 -11.29 -5.87
CA GLU A 381 24.07 -11.24 -5.58
C GLU A 381 24.44 -11.95 -4.27
N ASN A 382 23.53 -12.00 -3.30
CA ASN A 382 23.78 -12.63 -1.98
C ASN A 382 23.92 -14.16 -2.04
N ILE A 383 23.46 -14.79 -3.12
CA ILE A 383 23.44 -16.25 -3.27
C ILE A 383 24.27 -16.74 -4.48
N ILE A 384 24.94 -15.84 -5.19
CA ILE A 384 25.81 -16.21 -6.31
C ILE A 384 27.01 -16.99 -5.79
N SER A 385 27.26 -18.15 -6.38
CA SER A 385 28.44 -18.97 -6.13
C SER A 385 29.42 -18.95 -7.30
N ASN A 386 30.71 -19.19 -7.02
CA ASN A 386 31.74 -19.29 -8.07
C ASN A 386 32.13 -20.76 -8.33
N ASN A 387 31.22 -21.71 -8.08
CA ASN A 387 31.50 -23.14 -8.14
C ASN A 387 31.50 -23.73 -9.55
N ALA A 388 30.95 -23.02 -10.54
CA ALA A 388 30.93 -23.52 -11.92
C ALA A 388 32.33 -23.48 -12.55
N LEU A 389 32.69 -24.55 -13.23
CA LEU A 389 33.92 -24.58 -14.05
C LEU A 389 33.83 -23.53 -15.15
N THR A 390 34.89 -22.72 -15.27
CA THR A 390 35.01 -21.69 -16.31
C THR A 390 36.18 -21.98 -17.21
N PHE A 391 36.00 -21.79 -18.52
CA PHE A 391 37.06 -21.93 -19.51
C PHE A 391 37.10 -20.72 -20.43
N GLN A 392 38.32 -20.45 -20.95
CA GLN A 392 38.49 -19.45 -21.99
C GLN A 392 37.98 -19.99 -23.33
N LYS A 393 37.46 -19.12 -24.18
CA LYS A 393 36.92 -19.50 -25.51
C LYS A 393 37.95 -20.19 -26.42
N GLU A 394 39.25 -19.99 -26.19
CA GLU A 394 40.37 -20.56 -26.92
C GLU A 394 40.79 -21.94 -26.39
N THR A 395 40.22 -22.41 -25.23
CA THR A 395 40.56 -23.71 -24.66
C THR A 395 40.15 -24.85 -25.61
N SER A 396 40.94 -25.89 -25.69
CA SER A 396 40.61 -27.01 -26.57
C SER A 396 39.49 -27.88 -26.01
N ILE A 397 38.63 -28.41 -26.89
CA ILE A 397 37.52 -29.30 -26.50
C ILE A 397 38.00 -30.49 -25.65
N LYS A 398 39.18 -31.03 -26.00
CA LYS A 398 39.80 -32.13 -25.26
C LYS A 398 40.14 -31.74 -23.82
N GLU A 399 40.70 -30.59 -23.57
CA GLU A 399 41.04 -30.11 -22.25
C GLU A 399 39.77 -29.85 -21.42
N VAL A 400 38.75 -29.22 -22.01
CA VAL A 400 37.46 -28.98 -21.35
C VAL A 400 36.81 -30.31 -20.94
N SER A 401 36.76 -31.30 -21.85
CA SER A 401 36.15 -32.58 -21.56
C SER A 401 36.85 -33.33 -20.46
N LEU A 402 38.21 -33.33 -20.41
CA LEU A 402 38.99 -33.95 -19.35
C LEU A 402 38.73 -33.30 -18.01
N LYS A 403 38.76 -31.98 -17.93
CA LYS A 403 38.51 -31.26 -16.68
C LYS A 403 37.07 -31.41 -16.19
N MET A 404 36.08 -31.45 -17.10
CA MET A 404 34.69 -31.73 -16.71
C MET A 404 34.55 -33.14 -16.10
N ILE A 405 35.19 -34.15 -16.69
CA ILE A 405 35.17 -35.51 -16.18
C ILE A 405 35.91 -35.61 -14.82
N GLU A 406 37.08 -35.01 -14.68
CA GLU A 406 37.83 -34.98 -13.44
C GLU A 406 37.06 -34.36 -12.28
N ASN A 407 36.33 -33.27 -12.56
CA ASN A 407 35.50 -32.56 -11.57
C ASN A 407 34.09 -33.13 -11.46
N LYS A 408 33.72 -34.17 -12.24
CA LYS A 408 32.40 -34.82 -12.24
C LYS A 408 31.24 -33.84 -12.51
N VAL A 409 31.43 -32.87 -13.39
CA VAL A 409 30.43 -31.90 -13.82
C VAL A 409 30.04 -32.14 -15.27
N THR A 410 28.79 -31.91 -15.61
CA THR A 410 28.24 -32.09 -16.97
C THR A 410 28.15 -30.78 -17.74
N GLU A 411 28.37 -29.64 -17.10
CA GLU A 411 28.22 -28.30 -17.67
C GLU A 411 29.40 -27.40 -17.29
N ALA A 412 29.76 -26.47 -18.17
CA ALA A 412 30.81 -25.49 -17.91
C ALA A 412 30.48 -24.14 -18.56
N VAL A 413 31.00 -23.06 -17.98
CA VAL A 413 30.86 -21.68 -18.48
C VAL A 413 32.04 -21.35 -19.38
N ILE A 414 31.76 -20.69 -20.50
CA ILE A 414 32.77 -20.15 -21.40
C ILE A 414 32.81 -18.63 -21.30
N ILE A 415 34.00 -18.09 -21.02
CA ILE A 415 34.27 -16.66 -20.89
C ILE A 415 35.37 -16.23 -21.88
N ASN A 416 35.51 -14.94 -22.10
CA ASN A 416 36.65 -14.38 -22.83
C ASN A 416 37.73 -13.82 -21.86
N ASN A 417 38.82 -13.35 -22.42
CA ASN A 417 39.93 -12.76 -21.66
C ASN A 417 39.55 -11.49 -20.86
N ARG A 418 38.38 -10.91 -21.10
CA ARG A 418 37.81 -9.76 -20.35
C ARG A 418 36.82 -10.18 -19.29
N ASN A 419 36.68 -11.49 -19.01
CA ASN A 419 35.68 -12.09 -18.11
C ASN A 419 34.23 -11.83 -18.56
N GLU A 420 33.98 -11.68 -19.87
CA GLU A 420 32.63 -11.55 -20.40
C GLU A 420 32.08 -12.95 -20.69
N TYR A 421 30.80 -13.15 -20.35
CA TYR A 421 30.09 -14.41 -20.61
C TYR A 421 29.87 -14.60 -22.10
N ILE A 422 30.33 -15.72 -22.65
CA ILE A 422 30.15 -16.09 -24.05
C ILE A 422 29.08 -17.14 -24.23
N GLY A 423 29.03 -18.12 -23.33
CA GLY A 423 28.07 -19.20 -23.43
C GLY A 423 28.28 -20.29 -22.38
N LYS A 424 27.51 -21.33 -22.53
CA LYS A 424 27.56 -22.54 -21.70
C LYS A 424 27.77 -23.74 -22.60
N ILE A 425 28.55 -24.73 -22.17
CA ILE A 425 28.79 -25.98 -22.89
C ILE A 425 28.39 -27.14 -21.98
N THR A 426 27.79 -28.17 -22.57
CA THR A 426 27.45 -29.40 -21.87
C THR A 426 28.30 -30.55 -22.38
N ILE A 427 28.46 -31.60 -21.55
CA ILE A 427 29.16 -32.83 -21.97
C ILE A 427 28.47 -33.48 -23.18
N TYR A 428 27.15 -33.33 -23.32
CA TYR A 428 26.37 -33.83 -24.47
C TYR A 428 26.72 -33.08 -25.77
N ASP A 429 27.00 -31.78 -25.70
CA ASP A 429 27.43 -31.01 -26.87
C ASP A 429 28.80 -31.49 -27.36
N ILE A 430 29.68 -31.86 -26.42
CA ILE A 430 31.00 -32.43 -26.72
C ILE A 430 30.86 -33.82 -27.34
N LEU A 431 30.04 -34.73 -26.76
CA LEU A 431 29.87 -36.08 -27.21
C LEU A 431 29.19 -36.18 -28.59
N ASN A 432 28.26 -35.29 -28.89
CA ASN A 432 27.55 -35.23 -30.18
C ASN A 432 28.40 -34.69 -31.31
N THR A 433 29.55 -34.12 -31.02
CA THR A 433 30.44 -33.60 -32.08
C THR A 433 31.39 -34.67 -32.50
N LYS A 434 31.36 -35.07 -33.81
CA LYS A 434 32.42 -35.91 -34.39
C LYS A 434 33.73 -35.14 -34.28
N ILE A 435 34.56 -35.50 -33.28
CA ILE A 435 35.84 -34.85 -32.99
C ILE A 435 36.76 -34.99 -34.20
N LYS A 436 36.72 -34.05 -35.12
CA LYS A 436 37.79 -33.82 -36.07
C LYS A 436 38.77 -32.84 -35.43
N ASN A 437 40.00 -33.26 -35.33
CA ASN A 437 41.15 -32.58 -34.72
C ASN A 437 41.01 -31.04 -34.66
N ASN A 438 41.20 -30.48 -33.47
CA ASN A 438 41.43 -29.05 -33.21
C ASN A 438 40.23 -28.07 -33.36
N ASN A 439 39.01 -28.49 -33.09
CA ASN A 439 37.90 -27.52 -33.07
C ASN A 439 37.88 -26.75 -31.76
N GLU A 440 37.95 -25.43 -31.90
CA GLU A 440 37.73 -24.47 -30.81
C GLU A 440 36.31 -24.63 -30.26
N ILE A 441 36.13 -24.43 -28.95
CA ILE A 441 34.84 -24.49 -28.24
C ILE A 441 33.77 -23.60 -28.90
N LYS A 442 34.20 -22.53 -29.55
CA LYS A 442 33.31 -21.56 -30.20
C LYS A 442 32.28 -22.17 -31.15
N SER A 443 32.63 -23.28 -31.80
CA SER A 443 31.74 -23.99 -32.73
C SER A 443 30.60 -24.78 -32.02
N LEU A 444 30.72 -25.02 -30.72
CA LEU A 444 29.75 -25.78 -29.89
C LEU A 444 28.84 -24.90 -29.05
N LEU A 445 29.11 -23.59 -29.01
CA LEU A 445 28.33 -22.68 -28.17
C LEU A 445 26.91 -22.52 -28.74
N LYS A 446 25.93 -22.85 -27.90
CA LYS A 446 24.51 -22.58 -28.17
C LYS A 446 24.08 -21.37 -27.38
N ASN A 447 23.48 -20.40 -28.05
CA ASN A 447 22.99 -19.15 -27.41
C ASN A 447 21.65 -19.31 -26.67
N ASN A 448 21.18 -20.51 -26.42
CA ASN A 448 19.81 -20.76 -25.97
C ASN A 448 19.74 -21.26 -24.51
N HIS A 449 20.67 -20.84 -23.66
CA HIS A 449 20.65 -21.17 -22.24
C HIS A 449 20.09 -20.00 -21.43
N LEU A 450 19.36 -20.34 -20.35
CA LEU A 450 18.93 -19.34 -19.37
C LEU A 450 20.17 -18.68 -18.74
N VAL A 451 20.17 -17.34 -18.70
CA VAL A 451 21.20 -16.53 -18.06
C VAL A 451 20.49 -15.48 -17.22
N LEU A 452 20.83 -15.39 -15.94
CA LEU A 452 20.23 -14.42 -15.04
C LEU A 452 21.07 -13.14 -14.98
N ASN A 453 20.40 -12.02 -14.74
CA ASN A 453 21.06 -10.75 -14.46
C ASN A 453 21.38 -10.67 -12.95
N ASN A 454 22.61 -10.26 -12.59
CA ASN A 454 22.99 -10.09 -11.18
C ASN A 454 22.13 -9.08 -10.40
N ASN A 455 21.50 -8.13 -11.08
CA ASN A 455 20.72 -7.04 -10.49
C ASN A 455 19.21 -7.39 -10.32
N ILE A 456 18.82 -8.65 -10.39
CA ILE A 456 17.43 -9.06 -10.11
C ILE A 456 17.27 -9.54 -8.67
N SER A 457 16.02 -9.58 -8.20
CA SER A 457 15.70 -10.13 -6.89
C SER A 457 15.66 -11.66 -6.87
N LEU A 458 15.75 -12.25 -5.69
CA LEU A 458 15.57 -13.69 -5.49
C LEU A 458 14.23 -14.17 -6.05
N LEU A 459 13.13 -13.43 -5.80
CA LEU A 459 11.82 -13.77 -6.32
C LEU A 459 11.83 -13.90 -7.85
N LYS A 460 12.35 -12.88 -8.53
CA LYS A 460 12.40 -12.87 -9.98
C LYS A 460 13.31 -13.95 -10.55
N SER A 461 14.41 -14.27 -9.86
CA SER A 461 15.29 -15.37 -10.28
C SER A 461 14.62 -16.74 -10.15
N ILE A 462 13.80 -16.97 -9.12
CA ILE A 462 13.01 -18.18 -8.97
C ILE A 462 11.96 -18.28 -10.09
N GLU A 463 11.27 -17.17 -10.41
CA GLU A 463 10.29 -17.14 -11.50
C GLU A 463 10.93 -17.46 -12.87
N GLU A 464 12.08 -16.85 -13.18
CA GLU A 464 12.82 -17.09 -14.42
C GLU A 464 13.40 -18.53 -14.49
N ALA A 465 13.81 -19.07 -13.32
CA ALA A 465 14.36 -20.43 -13.22
C ALA A 465 13.31 -21.55 -13.15
N SER A 466 12.03 -21.24 -13.09
CA SER A 466 10.94 -22.20 -12.83
C SER A 466 10.86 -23.38 -13.81
N ASN A 467 11.35 -23.21 -15.04
CA ASN A 467 11.41 -24.26 -16.06
C ASN A 467 12.85 -24.65 -16.46
N PHE A 468 13.82 -24.25 -15.64
CA PHE A 468 15.21 -24.57 -15.91
C PHE A 468 15.49 -26.06 -15.71
N VAL A 469 16.33 -26.62 -16.59
CA VAL A 469 16.86 -27.97 -16.48
C VAL A 469 18.35 -27.91 -16.75
N GLY A 470 19.16 -28.21 -15.74
CA GLY A 470 20.62 -28.18 -15.84
C GLY A 470 21.28 -28.19 -14.47
N GLU A 471 22.62 -28.19 -14.41
CA GLU A 471 23.37 -28.18 -13.15
C GLU A 471 23.42 -26.80 -12.52
N PHE A 472 23.53 -25.75 -13.37
CA PHE A 472 23.58 -24.37 -12.89
C PHE A 472 23.11 -23.36 -13.95
N ILE A 473 22.70 -22.20 -13.51
CA ILE A 473 22.34 -21.04 -14.32
C ILE A 473 23.45 -20.01 -14.22
N PRO A 474 24.08 -19.62 -15.33
CA PRO A 474 25.07 -18.54 -15.32
C PRO A 474 24.45 -17.19 -14.95
N VAL A 475 25.19 -16.40 -14.20
CA VAL A 475 24.81 -15.03 -13.82
C VAL A 475 25.79 -14.04 -14.42
N LYS A 476 25.27 -13.05 -15.14
CA LYS A 476 26.08 -11.98 -15.72
C LYS A 476 25.49 -10.59 -15.45
N ASN A 477 26.30 -9.59 -15.56
CA ASN A 477 25.82 -8.21 -15.55
C ASN A 477 25.46 -7.81 -16.98
N PHE A 478 24.18 -7.54 -17.23
CA PHE A 478 23.65 -7.23 -18.58
C PHE A 478 24.11 -5.88 -19.13
N LYS A 479 24.73 -5.01 -18.32
CA LYS A 479 25.25 -3.71 -18.79
C LYS A 479 26.61 -3.82 -19.45
N ASN A 480 27.43 -4.78 -18.99
CA ASN A 480 28.82 -4.93 -19.46
C ASN A 480 29.19 -6.37 -19.84
N ASP A 481 28.21 -7.27 -19.88
CA ASP A 481 28.32 -8.70 -20.18
C ASP A 481 29.31 -9.48 -19.31
N LYS A 482 29.80 -8.92 -18.20
CA LYS A 482 30.74 -9.61 -17.29
C LYS A 482 30.04 -10.76 -16.62
N TYR A 483 30.70 -11.91 -16.61
CA TYR A 483 30.33 -13.06 -15.81
C TYR A 483 30.56 -12.76 -14.34
N VAL A 484 29.56 -12.99 -13.50
CA VAL A 484 29.58 -12.72 -12.06
C VAL A 484 29.72 -14.01 -11.28
N GLY A 485 29.12 -15.11 -11.75
CA GLY A 485 29.11 -16.40 -11.09
C GLY A 485 27.99 -17.29 -11.59
N SER A 486 27.60 -18.27 -10.82
CA SER A 486 26.53 -19.21 -11.15
C SER A 486 25.63 -19.48 -9.94
N ILE A 487 24.46 -19.97 -10.21
CA ILE A 487 23.47 -20.37 -9.19
C ILE A 487 22.89 -21.71 -9.64
N ASN A 488 22.71 -22.62 -8.69
CA ASN A 488 21.96 -23.85 -8.92
C ASN A 488 20.57 -23.80 -8.29
N GLU A 489 19.72 -24.76 -8.60
CA GLU A 489 18.35 -24.81 -8.03
C GLU A 489 18.37 -25.01 -6.51
N ALA A 490 19.37 -25.71 -5.97
CA ALA A 490 19.52 -25.93 -4.53
C ALA A 490 19.85 -24.62 -3.81
N ASP A 491 20.69 -23.75 -4.40
CA ASP A 491 21.01 -22.43 -3.82
C ASP A 491 19.75 -21.54 -3.75
N LEU A 492 18.93 -21.54 -4.81
CA LEU A 492 17.66 -20.81 -4.85
C LEU A 492 16.67 -21.34 -3.80
N PHE A 493 16.58 -22.67 -3.68
CA PHE A 493 15.70 -23.32 -2.72
C PHE A 493 16.16 -23.11 -1.28
N GLN A 494 17.45 -23.19 -1.03
CA GLN A 494 18.02 -22.92 0.29
C GLN A 494 17.75 -21.46 0.72
N ALA A 495 17.99 -20.49 -0.16
CA ALA A 495 17.68 -19.08 0.12
C ALA A 495 16.19 -18.85 0.41
N TYR A 496 15.30 -19.56 -0.31
CA TYR A 496 13.86 -19.55 -0.04
C TYR A 496 13.55 -20.09 1.37
N LEU A 497 14.12 -21.23 1.75
CA LEU A 497 13.91 -21.84 3.07
C LEU A 497 14.48 -20.98 4.20
N ASP A 498 15.63 -20.36 3.99
CA ASP A 498 16.28 -19.50 4.99
C ASP A 498 15.42 -18.28 5.28
N LEU A 499 14.86 -17.62 4.23
CA LEU A 499 13.91 -16.54 4.40
C LEU A 499 12.61 -16.99 5.08
N GLN A 500 12.10 -18.17 4.72
CA GLN A 500 10.91 -18.72 5.37
C GLN A 500 11.14 -18.95 6.86
N ASN A 501 12.27 -19.57 7.21
CA ASN A 501 12.63 -19.81 8.59
C ASN A 501 12.84 -18.50 9.36
N GLN A 502 13.45 -17.49 8.73
CA GLN A 502 13.62 -16.18 9.34
C GLN A 502 12.26 -15.53 9.67
N VAL A 503 11.30 -15.56 8.74
CA VAL A 503 9.94 -15.03 8.97
C VAL A 503 9.25 -15.79 10.10
N ILE A 504 9.33 -17.13 10.10
CA ILE A 504 8.73 -17.96 11.14
C ILE A 504 9.39 -17.68 12.49
N PHE A 505 10.70 -17.51 12.54
CA PHE A 505 11.46 -17.18 13.74
C PHE A 505 11.04 -15.81 14.28
N GLU A 506 11.00 -14.78 13.44
CA GLU A 506 10.55 -13.43 13.83
C GLU A 506 9.11 -13.39 14.34
N GLU A 507 8.24 -14.28 13.81
CA GLU A 507 6.84 -14.38 14.24
C GLU A 507 6.66 -15.26 15.49
N LYS A 508 7.49 -16.31 15.65
CA LYS A 508 7.38 -17.31 16.73
C LYS A 508 8.32 -17.10 17.89
N ASP A 509 9.42 -16.33 17.73
CA ASP A 509 10.46 -16.24 18.75
C ASP A 509 9.97 -15.50 19.99
N THR A 510 9.31 -16.30 20.83
CA THR A 510 8.69 -15.91 22.10
C THR A 510 9.22 -16.70 23.27
N ASN A 511 10.21 -17.58 23.07
CA ASN A 511 10.71 -18.47 24.14
C ASN A 511 12.23 -18.39 24.27
N ASN A 512 12.78 -17.23 24.66
CA ASN A 512 14.02 -17.14 25.44
C ASN A 512 14.13 -15.78 26.11
#